data_b208e1c812ea5036c3b8a683d53ec567
#
_entry.id   b208e1c812ea5036c3b8a683d53ec567
#
_cell.length_a   1.000
_cell.length_b   1.000
_cell.length_c   1.000
_cell.angle_alpha   90.00
_cell.angle_beta   90.00
_cell.angle_gamma   90.00
#
_symmetry.space_group_name_H-M   'P 1'
#
loop_
_entity.id
_entity.type
_entity.pdbx_description
1 polymer ?
#
loop_
_entity_poly.entity_id
_entity_poly.type
_entity_poly.pdbx_seq_one_letter_code
_entity_poly.pdbx_strand_id
1 'polypeptide(L)'
;MTTVFIGGSITIRHLDAKVLDRIMNIVHQKFDVIVGDADGADASVQQFLADQRYQHVTVFCTGNVARNNIGQWAIRQVKSYHSPGSRAYFTAKDLAMAEAADSGLMIWDAKSTGTLSNVIELLSRKKYSLAFVDKLKTFHAIKSVEALEQLLHYMPSPERRKADVKIGLSEKISVLRSRELQLSLLAERPAIIAHH
;
A
#
# COMPACT_ATOMS: atom_id res chain seq x y z
N MET A 1 0.85 17.28 -8.26
CA MET A 1 0.46 17.26 -6.85
C MET A 1 0.78 15.87 -6.33
N THR A 2 1.34 15.72 -5.15
CA THR A 2 1.74 14.40 -4.63
C THR A 2 0.51 13.61 -4.20
N THR A 3 0.41 12.36 -4.63
CA THR A 3 -0.70 11.46 -4.32
C THR A 3 -0.23 10.34 -3.37
N VAL A 4 -0.91 10.18 -2.24
CA VAL A 4 -0.59 9.16 -1.24
C VAL A 4 -1.68 8.10 -1.20
N PHE A 5 -1.31 6.85 -1.42
CA PHE A 5 -2.18 5.71 -1.18
C PHE A 5 -2.17 5.36 0.30
N ILE A 6 -3.30 5.56 0.98
CA ILE A 6 -3.48 5.12 2.37
C ILE A 6 -4.38 3.90 2.37
N GLY A 7 -3.91 2.82 2.97
CA GLY A 7 -4.68 1.58 3.09
C GLY A 7 -4.19 0.73 4.26
N GLY A 8 -4.92 -0.32 4.58
CA GLY A 8 -4.49 -1.16 5.69
C GLY A 8 -5.36 -2.39 5.94
N SER A 9 -5.10 -3.01 7.07
CA SER A 9 -5.73 -4.27 7.45
C SER A 9 -7.19 -4.06 7.85
N ILE A 10 -8.06 -4.92 7.37
CA ILE A 10 -9.51 -4.87 7.64
C ILE A 10 -9.85 -5.07 9.12
N THR A 11 -8.94 -5.67 9.89
CA THR A 11 -9.08 -5.89 11.33
C THR A 11 -8.80 -4.64 12.17
N ILE A 12 -8.13 -3.63 11.60
CA ILE A 12 -7.77 -2.39 12.31
C ILE A 12 -8.91 -1.38 12.16
N ARG A 13 -9.69 -1.21 13.22
CA ARG A 13 -10.86 -0.31 13.25
C ARG A 13 -10.59 0.99 14.00
N HIS A 14 -9.49 1.07 14.73
CA HIS A 14 -9.05 2.25 15.45
C HIS A 14 -7.62 2.56 15.08
N LEU A 15 -7.37 3.78 14.60
CA LEU A 15 -6.05 4.22 14.21
C LEU A 15 -5.27 4.68 15.44
N ASP A 16 -4.00 4.26 15.51
CA ASP A 16 -3.08 4.74 16.53
C ASP A 16 -2.78 6.23 16.35
N ALA A 17 -2.53 6.95 17.44
CA ALA A 17 -2.23 8.38 17.43
C ALA A 17 -1.08 8.74 16.47
N LYS A 18 -0.04 7.91 16.40
CA LYS A 18 1.08 8.11 15.47
C LYS A 18 0.63 8.05 14.00
N VAL A 19 -0.35 7.20 13.68
CA VAL A 19 -0.92 7.12 12.32
C VAL A 19 -1.75 8.36 12.05
N LEU A 20 -2.58 8.81 13.00
CA LEU A 20 -3.36 10.04 12.89
C LEU A 20 -2.44 11.26 12.65
N ASP A 21 -1.36 11.38 13.43
CA ASP A 21 -0.36 12.45 13.24
C ASP A 21 0.27 12.40 11.84
N ARG A 22 0.53 11.19 11.32
CA ARG A 22 1.07 11.02 9.97
C ARG A 22 0.07 11.43 8.90
N ILE A 23 -1.21 11.11 9.06
CA ILE A 23 -2.28 11.54 8.16
C ILE A 23 -2.46 13.06 8.24
N MET A 24 -2.38 13.66 9.44
CA MET A 24 -2.41 15.12 9.59
C MET A 24 -1.27 15.81 8.83
N ASN A 25 -0.06 15.24 8.82
CA ASN A 25 1.04 15.77 8.01
C ASN A 25 0.71 15.75 6.50
N ILE A 26 0.03 14.70 6.01
CA ILE A 26 -0.44 14.61 4.62
C ILE A 26 -1.47 15.71 4.34
N VAL A 27 -2.42 15.92 5.27
CA VAL A 27 -3.44 16.98 5.19
C VAL A 27 -2.82 18.37 5.15
N HIS A 28 -1.85 18.65 6.04
CA HIS A 28 -1.15 19.94 6.10
C HIS A 28 -0.35 20.24 4.82
N GLN A 29 0.23 19.21 4.18
CA GLN A 29 0.94 19.33 2.92
C GLN A 29 -0.01 19.43 1.72
N LYS A 30 -1.32 19.32 1.93
CA LYS A 30 -2.36 19.32 0.88
C LYS A 30 -2.14 18.26 -0.21
N PHE A 31 -1.62 17.09 0.17
CA PHE A 31 -1.43 15.98 -0.78
C PHE A 31 -2.77 15.34 -1.13
N ASP A 32 -2.91 14.86 -2.36
CA ASP A 32 -4.05 14.05 -2.73
C ASP A 32 -3.99 12.69 -2.02
N VAL A 33 -5.09 12.27 -1.45
CA VAL A 33 -5.24 10.97 -0.80
C VAL A 33 -6.09 10.07 -1.67
N ILE A 34 -5.61 8.87 -1.92
CA ILE A 34 -6.42 7.79 -2.46
C ILE A 34 -6.55 6.70 -1.42
N VAL A 35 -7.76 6.21 -1.22
CA VAL A 35 -8.12 5.23 -0.20
C VAL A 35 -9.11 4.21 -0.76
N GLY A 36 -9.06 2.97 -0.27
CA GLY A 36 -10.02 1.95 -0.63
C GLY A 36 -11.36 2.13 0.07
N ASP A 37 -12.31 1.31 -0.34
CA ASP A 37 -13.69 1.30 0.17
C ASP A 37 -13.93 0.19 1.21
N ALA A 38 -12.89 -0.52 1.66
CA ALA A 38 -13.03 -1.63 2.60
C ALA A 38 -13.36 -1.16 4.02
N ASP A 39 -13.84 -2.09 4.83
CA ASP A 39 -13.94 -1.89 6.28
C ASP A 39 -12.55 -1.84 6.93
N GLY A 40 -12.52 -1.56 8.24
CA GLY A 40 -11.29 -1.54 9.02
C GLY A 40 -10.48 -0.28 8.76
N ALA A 41 -9.18 -0.43 8.41
CA ALA A 41 -8.28 0.71 8.28
C ALA A 41 -8.76 1.72 7.22
N ASP A 42 -9.27 1.26 6.06
CA ASP A 42 -9.76 2.15 5.00
C ASP A 42 -10.92 3.03 5.50
N ALA A 43 -11.94 2.42 6.13
CA ALA A 43 -13.06 3.15 6.71
C ALA A 43 -12.64 4.09 7.85
N SER A 44 -11.69 3.66 8.70
CA SER A 44 -11.18 4.49 9.79
C SER A 44 -10.38 5.69 9.28
N VAL A 45 -9.61 5.54 8.20
CA VAL A 45 -8.93 6.64 7.51
C VAL A 45 -9.93 7.60 6.90
N GLN A 46 -10.95 7.08 6.21
CA GLN A 46 -12.02 7.89 5.65
C GLN A 46 -12.74 8.72 6.75
N GLN A 47 -13.08 8.07 7.87
CA GLN A 47 -13.75 8.78 8.99
C GLN A 47 -12.88 9.93 9.50
N PHE A 48 -11.58 9.67 9.74
CA PHE A 48 -10.67 10.70 10.22
C PHE A 48 -10.56 11.88 9.23
N LEU A 49 -10.39 11.60 7.93
CA LEU A 49 -10.31 12.64 6.90
C LEU A 49 -11.62 13.44 6.77
N ALA A 50 -12.77 12.79 6.94
CA ALA A 50 -14.07 13.44 6.96
C ALA A 50 -14.22 14.37 8.17
N ASP A 51 -13.77 13.94 9.36
CA ASP A 51 -13.78 14.76 10.60
C ASP A 51 -12.89 16.01 10.44
N GLN A 52 -11.78 15.89 9.68
CA GLN A 52 -10.91 17.01 9.30
C GLN A 52 -11.48 17.86 8.14
N ARG A 53 -12.65 17.51 7.57
CA ARG A 53 -13.25 18.15 6.41
C ARG A 53 -12.30 18.23 5.19
N TYR A 54 -11.40 17.25 5.08
CA TYR A 54 -10.41 17.21 4.00
C TYR A 54 -11.05 16.84 2.67
N GLN A 55 -10.81 17.64 1.61
CA GLN A 55 -11.49 17.49 0.33
C GLN A 55 -10.64 16.80 -0.75
N HIS A 56 -9.30 16.74 -0.58
CA HIS A 56 -8.41 16.12 -1.56
C HIS A 56 -8.34 14.59 -1.39
N VAL A 57 -9.50 13.94 -1.49
CA VAL A 57 -9.63 12.49 -1.32
C VAL A 57 -10.36 11.88 -2.52
N THR A 58 -9.90 10.72 -2.96
CA THR A 58 -10.61 9.88 -3.94
C THR A 58 -10.76 8.47 -3.39
N VAL A 59 -11.98 7.97 -3.36
CA VAL A 59 -12.27 6.61 -2.92
C VAL A 59 -12.26 5.67 -4.12
N PHE A 60 -11.43 4.63 -4.06
CA PHE A 60 -11.36 3.60 -5.08
C PHE A 60 -12.25 2.41 -4.69
N CYS A 61 -13.07 1.95 -5.62
CA CYS A 61 -13.86 0.74 -5.44
C CYS A 61 -13.78 -0.16 -6.68
N THR A 62 -14.05 -1.45 -6.49
CA THR A 62 -14.29 -2.38 -7.59
C THR A 62 -15.79 -2.59 -7.71
N GLY A 63 -16.33 -2.44 -8.92
CA GLY A 63 -17.77 -2.48 -9.18
C GLY A 63 -18.42 -1.10 -9.20
N ASN A 64 -19.76 -1.09 -9.17
CA ASN A 64 -20.53 0.12 -9.44
C ASN A 64 -20.75 1.01 -8.21
N VAL A 65 -20.61 0.47 -7.01
CA VAL A 65 -20.93 1.15 -5.76
C VAL A 65 -19.79 0.90 -4.76
N ALA A 66 -19.27 1.99 -4.15
CA ALA A 66 -18.33 1.87 -3.05
C ALA A 66 -19.03 1.34 -1.79
N ARG A 67 -18.41 0.40 -1.08
CA ARG A 67 -18.91 -0.11 0.20
C ARG A 67 -18.91 0.98 1.28
N ASN A 68 -17.85 1.81 1.29
CA ASN A 68 -17.69 2.95 2.16
C ASN A 68 -17.25 4.17 1.35
N ASN A 69 -17.93 5.31 1.53
CA ASN A 69 -17.52 6.65 1.10
C ASN A 69 -18.04 7.68 2.11
N ILE A 70 -17.37 7.71 3.28
CA ILE A 70 -17.85 8.41 4.47
C ILE A 70 -17.89 9.93 4.26
N GLY A 71 -16.87 10.48 3.59
CA GLY A 71 -16.78 11.91 3.31
C GLY A 71 -17.45 12.35 2.01
N GLN A 72 -18.18 11.46 1.34
CA GLN A 72 -18.88 11.72 0.07
C GLN A 72 -17.96 12.29 -1.04
N TRP A 73 -16.71 11.81 -1.08
CA TRP A 73 -15.72 12.23 -2.06
C TRP A 73 -15.96 11.61 -3.44
N ALA A 74 -15.17 12.06 -4.41
CA ALA A 74 -15.13 11.46 -5.74
C ALA A 74 -14.81 9.95 -5.66
N ILE A 75 -15.52 9.16 -6.45
CA ILE A 75 -15.31 7.70 -6.53
C ILE A 75 -14.63 7.37 -7.85
N ARG A 76 -13.54 6.61 -7.78
CA ARG A 76 -12.92 5.98 -8.93
C ARG A 76 -13.30 4.50 -8.98
N GLN A 77 -14.17 4.17 -9.92
CA GLN A 77 -14.58 2.79 -10.17
C GLN A 77 -13.51 2.07 -10.99
N VAL A 78 -13.08 0.91 -10.51
CA VAL A 78 -12.11 0.05 -11.19
C VAL A 78 -12.84 -1.15 -11.76
N LYS A 79 -12.73 -1.34 -13.07
CA LYS A 79 -13.28 -2.53 -13.73
C LYS A 79 -12.46 -3.76 -13.36
N SER A 80 -13.14 -4.85 -13.06
CA SER A 80 -12.51 -6.15 -12.86
C SER A 80 -13.25 -7.20 -13.69
N TYR A 81 -12.48 -8.04 -14.34
CA TYR A 81 -13.00 -9.17 -15.12
C TYR A 81 -13.13 -10.45 -14.26
N HIS A 82 -12.79 -10.38 -12.98
CA HIS A 82 -12.92 -11.48 -12.04
C HIS A 82 -14.31 -11.53 -11.42
N SER A 83 -14.71 -12.70 -10.97
CA SER A 83 -16.02 -12.93 -10.32
C SER A 83 -16.20 -11.98 -9.13
N PRO A 84 -17.35 -11.27 -9.03
CA PRO A 84 -17.66 -10.42 -7.90
C PRO A 84 -17.46 -11.13 -6.55
N GLY A 85 -16.88 -10.42 -5.58
CA GLY A 85 -16.59 -10.97 -4.24
C GLY A 85 -15.33 -11.84 -4.15
N SER A 86 -14.72 -12.24 -5.27
CA SER A 86 -13.43 -12.95 -5.24
C SER A 86 -12.30 -12.05 -4.79
N ARG A 87 -11.21 -12.63 -4.27
CA ARG A 87 -10.01 -11.90 -3.93
C ARG A 87 -9.45 -11.09 -5.12
N ALA A 88 -9.34 -11.74 -6.28
CA ALA A 88 -8.85 -11.10 -7.50
C ALA A 88 -9.71 -9.90 -7.92
N TYR A 89 -11.02 -9.98 -7.70
CA TYR A 89 -11.95 -8.87 -7.91
C TYR A 89 -11.54 -7.64 -7.07
N PHE A 90 -11.34 -7.81 -5.76
CA PHE A 90 -10.96 -6.69 -4.89
C PHE A 90 -9.52 -6.23 -5.12
N THR A 91 -8.61 -7.12 -5.51
CA THR A 91 -7.21 -6.77 -5.80
C THR A 91 -7.09 -5.80 -7.00
N ALA A 92 -8.05 -5.81 -7.94
CA ALA A 92 -8.03 -4.91 -9.09
C ALA A 92 -7.93 -3.42 -8.68
N LYS A 93 -8.70 -2.99 -7.67
CA LYS A 93 -8.62 -1.61 -7.19
C LYS A 93 -7.30 -1.31 -6.47
N ASP A 94 -6.76 -2.29 -5.76
CA ASP A 94 -5.51 -2.13 -5.02
C ASP A 94 -4.33 -1.90 -5.99
N LEU A 95 -4.30 -2.63 -7.11
CA LEU A 95 -3.34 -2.41 -8.20
C LEU A 95 -3.48 -1.02 -8.81
N ALA A 96 -4.73 -0.59 -9.07
CA ALA A 96 -5.00 0.74 -9.63
C ALA A 96 -4.60 1.87 -8.66
N MET A 97 -4.78 1.69 -7.34
CA MET A 97 -4.31 2.64 -6.33
C MET A 97 -2.79 2.69 -6.28
N ALA A 98 -2.11 1.53 -6.27
CA ALA A 98 -0.65 1.49 -6.29
C ALA A 98 -0.08 2.12 -7.57
N GLU A 99 -0.77 2.02 -8.70
CA GLU A 99 -0.38 2.67 -9.95
C GLU A 99 -0.56 4.18 -9.89
N ALA A 100 -1.67 4.67 -9.36
CA ALA A 100 -2.02 6.09 -9.33
C ALA A 100 -1.24 6.89 -8.26
N ALA A 101 -0.78 6.26 -7.19
CA ALA A 101 -0.06 6.92 -6.10
C ALA A 101 1.40 7.21 -6.42
N ASP A 102 1.98 8.21 -5.77
CA ASP A 102 3.42 8.47 -5.74
C ASP A 102 4.10 7.76 -4.56
N SER A 103 3.36 7.54 -3.48
CA SER A 103 3.84 6.86 -2.27
C SER A 103 2.69 6.20 -1.51
N GLY A 104 3.01 5.40 -0.49
CA GLY A 104 2.01 4.71 0.32
C GLY A 104 2.19 4.86 1.82
N LEU A 105 1.06 4.89 2.56
CA LEU A 105 0.98 4.72 3.99
C LEU A 105 0.14 3.46 4.28
N MET A 106 0.80 2.39 4.72
CA MET A 106 0.17 1.09 4.92
C MET A 106 0.05 0.75 6.41
N ILE A 107 -1.18 0.53 6.90
CA ILE A 107 -1.47 0.28 8.31
C ILE A 107 -1.71 -1.23 8.48
N TRP A 108 -0.72 -1.93 9.06
CA TRP A 108 -0.63 -3.39 8.98
C TRP A 108 -0.72 -4.07 10.35
N ASP A 109 -1.54 -5.09 10.44
CA ASP A 109 -1.72 -5.95 11.63
C ASP A 109 -0.68 -7.08 11.72
N ALA A 110 0.36 -7.08 10.88
CA ALA A 110 1.37 -8.13 10.73
C ALA A 110 0.81 -9.50 10.24
N LYS A 111 -0.42 -9.55 9.74
CA LYS A 111 -1.09 -10.77 9.26
C LYS A 111 -1.75 -10.61 7.89
N SER A 112 -2.34 -9.45 7.63
CA SER A 112 -3.09 -9.15 6.41
C SER A 112 -2.22 -9.31 5.16
N THR A 113 -2.60 -10.26 4.32
CA THR A 113 -1.95 -10.48 3.01
C THR A 113 -2.35 -9.44 1.98
N GLY A 114 -3.50 -8.77 2.13
CA GLY A 114 -3.93 -7.67 1.27
C GLY A 114 -3.03 -6.44 1.46
N THR A 115 -2.86 -6.00 2.71
CA THR A 115 -1.96 -4.88 3.04
C THR A 115 -0.52 -5.17 2.62
N LEU A 116 -0.05 -6.40 2.86
CA LEU A 116 1.29 -6.82 2.42
C LEU A 116 1.42 -6.79 0.89
N SER A 117 0.39 -7.20 0.16
CA SER A 117 0.37 -7.10 -1.31
C SER A 117 0.52 -5.65 -1.78
N ASN A 118 -0.13 -4.70 -1.10
CA ASN A 118 -0.03 -3.28 -1.44
C ASN A 118 1.40 -2.74 -1.22
N VAL A 119 2.06 -3.14 -0.12
CA VAL A 119 3.47 -2.81 0.13
C VAL A 119 4.36 -3.34 -1.00
N ILE A 120 4.19 -4.62 -1.37
CA ILE A 120 4.95 -5.28 -2.44
C ILE A 120 4.69 -4.61 -3.80
N GLU A 121 3.44 -4.27 -4.09
CA GLU A 121 3.08 -3.62 -5.37
C GLU A 121 3.68 -2.23 -5.50
N LEU A 122 3.65 -1.43 -4.44
CA LEU A 122 4.33 -0.13 -4.39
C LEU A 122 5.83 -0.29 -4.61
N LEU A 123 6.48 -1.23 -3.91
CA LEU A 123 7.91 -1.50 -4.07
C LEU A 123 8.24 -1.95 -5.49
N SER A 124 7.42 -2.82 -6.10
CA SER A 124 7.62 -3.29 -7.48
C SER A 124 7.59 -2.16 -8.51
N ARG A 125 6.87 -1.08 -8.21
CA ARG A 125 6.77 0.15 -9.00
C ARG A 125 7.81 1.21 -8.60
N LYS A 126 8.78 0.86 -7.76
CA LYS A 126 9.80 1.77 -7.20
C LYS A 126 9.19 2.96 -6.45
N LYS A 127 8.03 2.76 -5.82
CA LYS A 127 7.35 3.76 -5.01
C LYS A 127 7.65 3.52 -3.54
N TYR A 128 7.98 4.60 -2.84
CA TYR A 128 8.21 4.55 -1.41
C TYR A 128 6.93 4.24 -0.66
N SER A 129 7.00 3.38 0.34
CA SER A 129 5.91 3.20 1.30
C SER A 129 6.39 3.25 2.75
N LEU A 130 5.52 3.75 3.62
CA LEU A 130 5.69 3.76 5.06
C LEU A 130 4.69 2.75 5.64
N ALA A 131 5.18 1.65 6.19
CA ALA A 131 4.35 0.62 6.81
C ALA A 131 4.32 0.82 8.32
N PHE A 132 3.12 0.99 8.89
CA PHE A 132 2.90 1.01 10.33
C PHE A 132 2.53 -0.39 10.80
N VAL A 133 3.35 -0.99 11.68
CA VAL A 133 3.07 -2.27 12.31
C VAL A 133 2.27 -2.03 13.57
N ASP A 134 0.95 -2.23 13.50
CA ASP A 134 0.01 -1.85 14.56
C ASP A 134 0.33 -2.48 15.91
N LYS A 135 0.71 -3.76 15.94
CA LYS A 135 1.09 -4.44 17.18
C LYS A 135 2.28 -3.80 17.91
N LEU A 136 3.24 -3.24 17.15
CA LEU A 136 4.47 -2.67 17.70
C LEU A 136 4.41 -1.14 17.80
N LYS A 137 3.40 -0.51 17.23
CA LYS A 137 3.23 0.94 17.18
C LYS A 137 4.45 1.66 16.56
N THR A 138 5.02 1.05 15.52
CA THR A 138 6.23 1.53 14.84
C THR A 138 6.05 1.62 13.34
N PHE A 139 6.73 2.62 12.74
CA PHE A 139 6.81 2.77 11.30
C PHE A 139 8.07 2.14 10.72
N HIS A 140 7.94 1.55 9.55
CA HIS A 140 9.03 1.00 8.75
C HIS A 140 8.98 1.59 7.34
N ALA A 141 10.09 2.17 6.92
CA ALA A 141 10.24 2.71 5.57
C ALA A 141 10.61 1.59 4.60
N ILE A 142 9.76 1.33 3.61
CA ILE A 142 9.97 0.27 2.63
C ILE A 142 10.43 0.89 1.31
N LYS A 143 11.75 0.82 1.07
CA LYS A 143 12.41 1.36 -0.12
C LYS A 143 13.20 0.30 -0.89
N SER A 144 13.38 -0.88 -0.33
CA SER A 144 14.17 -1.98 -0.87
C SER A 144 13.57 -3.33 -0.49
N VAL A 145 14.01 -4.38 -1.15
CA VAL A 145 13.62 -5.75 -0.82
C VAL A 145 14.12 -6.13 0.58
N GLU A 146 15.29 -5.67 0.98
CA GLU A 146 15.81 -5.88 2.33
C GLU A 146 14.87 -5.28 3.40
N ALA A 147 14.40 -4.04 3.20
CA ALA A 147 13.44 -3.41 4.11
C ALA A 147 12.10 -4.16 4.17
N LEU A 148 11.63 -4.70 3.04
CA LEU A 148 10.46 -5.57 3.00
C LEU A 148 10.69 -6.86 3.81
N GLU A 149 11.85 -7.48 3.69
CA GLU A 149 12.20 -8.69 4.44
C GLU A 149 12.29 -8.42 5.94
N GLN A 150 12.84 -7.26 6.33
CA GLN A 150 12.83 -6.82 7.73
C GLN A 150 11.40 -6.62 8.25
N LEU A 151 10.49 -6.05 7.45
CA LEU A 151 9.07 -5.95 7.80
C LEU A 151 8.46 -7.34 8.04
N LEU A 152 8.82 -8.32 7.23
CA LEU A 152 8.29 -9.69 7.33
C LEU A 152 8.73 -10.44 8.59
N HIS A 153 9.76 -10.00 9.32
CA HIS A 153 10.10 -10.58 10.62
C HIS A 153 8.99 -10.41 11.66
N TYR A 154 8.12 -9.42 11.50
CA TYR A 154 6.98 -9.22 12.39
C TYR A 154 5.80 -10.13 12.05
N MET A 155 5.81 -10.79 10.90
CA MET A 155 4.74 -11.70 10.48
C MET A 155 4.92 -13.06 11.12
N PRO A 156 3.92 -13.58 11.87
CA PRO A 156 4.01 -14.94 12.44
C PRO A 156 4.21 -16.00 11.35
N SER A 157 5.02 -17.04 11.64
CA SER A 157 5.34 -18.09 10.68
C SER A 157 4.11 -18.78 10.05
N PRO A 158 3.01 -19.05 10.78
CA PRO A 158 1.80 -19.59 10.15
C PRO A 158 1.18 -18.63 9.14
N GLU A 159 1.16 -17.31 9.43
CA GLU A 159 0.62 -16.30 8.54
C GLU A 159 1.52 -16.09 7.31
N ARG A 160 2.84 -16.22 7.49
CA ARG A 160 3.80 -16.18 6.38
C ARG A 160 3.58 -17.33 5.39
N ARG A 161 3.35 -18.55 5.88
CA ARG A 161 2.97 -19.71 5.04
C ARG A 161 1.65 -19.47 4.30
N LYS A 162 0.65 -18.89 4.98
CA LYS A 162 -0.62 -18.52 4.34
C LYS A 162 -0.40 -17.45 3.27
N ALA A 163 0.47 -16.48 3.50
CA ALA A 163 0.80 -15.46 2.53
C ALA A 163 1.46 -16.06 1.29
N ASP A 164 2.35 -17.04 1.49
CA ASP A 164 2.99 -17.74 0.38
C ASP A 164 1.96 -18.42 -0.53
N VAL A 165 1.04 -19.18 0.06
CA VAL A 165 -0.04 -19.84 -0.68
C VAL A 165 -0.98 -18.82 -1.35
N LYS A 166 -1.32 -17.73 -0.65
CA LYS A 166 -2.34 -16.78 -1.12
C LYS A 166 -1.85 -15.79 -2.16
N ILE A 167 -0.60 -15.36 -2.07
CA ILE A 167 -0.06 -14.28 -2.91
C ILE A 167 1.27 -14.59 -3.58
N GLY A 168 1.82 -15.80 -3.40
CA GLY A 168 3.12 -16.17 -3.94
C GLY A 168 4.24 -15.31 -3.33
N LEU A 169 4.24 -15.12 -2.01
CA LEU A 169 5.13 -14.17 -1.33
C LEU A 169 6.60 -14.41 -1.65
N SER A 170 7.06 -15.66 -1.53
CA SER A 170 8.46 -16.02 -1.78
C SER A 170 8.88 -15.76 -3.22
N GLU A 171 8.03 -16.08 -4.18
CA GLU A 171 8.26 -15.80 -5.60
C GLU A 171 8.35 -14.31 -5.87
N LYS A 172 7.42 -13.51 -5.34
CA LYS A 172 7.45 -12.05 -5.51
C LYS A 172 8.70 -11.42 -4.94
N ILE A 173 9.17 -11.87 -3.78
CA ILE A 173 10.43 -11.40 -3.18
C ILE A 173 11.62 -11.76 -4.08
N SER A 174 11.66 -13.00 -4.59
CA SER A 174 12.72 -13.43 -5.51
C SER A 174 12.77 -12.58 -6.77
N VAL A 175 11.63 -12.29 -7.38
CA VAL A 175 11.53 -11.43 -8.57
C VAL A 175 12.01 -10.00 -8.27
N LEU A 176 11.58 -9.42 -7.14
CA LEU A 176 12.01 -8.08 -6.73
C LEU A 176 13.53 -8.03 -6.51
N ARG A 177 14.10 -9.03 -5.83
CA ARG A 177 15.54 -9.13 -5.58
C ARG A 177 16.35 -9.22 -6.87
N SER A 178 15.90 -10.05 -7.82
CA SER A 178 16.53 -10.16 -9.12
C SER A 178 16.54 -8.84 -9.89
N ARG A 179 15.44 -8.07 -9.81
CA ARG A 179 15.34 -6.75 -10.44
C ARG A 179 16.27 -5.71 -9.78
N GLU A 180 16.37 -5.71 -8.45
CA GLU A 180 17.30 -4.81 -7.74
C GLU A 180 18.75 -5.11 -8.12
N LEU A 181 19.14 -6.39 -8.16
CA LEU A 181 20.47 -6.80 -8.57
C LEU A 181 20.79 -6.38 -10.01
N GLN A 182 19.86 -6.57 -10.95
CA GLN A 182 20.07 -6.15 -12.34
C GLN A 182 20.27 -4.64 -12.45
N LEU A 183 19.54 -3.85 -11.67
CA LEU A 183 19.67 -2.40 -11.68
C LEU A 183 21.01 -1.93 -11.09
N SER A 184 21.49 -2.57 -10.00
CA SER A 184 22.80 -2.24 -9.40
C SER A 184 23.94 -2.54 -10.40
N LEU A 185 23.90 -3.69 -11.06
CA LEU A 185 24.90 -4.06 -12.08
C LEU A 185 24.91 -3.11 -13.27
N LEU A 186 23.77 -2.54 -13.66
CA LEU A 186 23.70 -1.56 -14.73
C LEU A 186 24.20 -0.17 -14.31
N ALA A 187 24.01 0.18 -13.04
CA ALA A 187 24.48 1.45 -12.48
C ALA A 187 26.00 1.49 -12.29
N GLU A 188 26.64 0.33 -12.06
CA GLU A 188 28.10 0.20 -11.86
C GLU A 188 28.91 0.12 -13.15
N ARG A 189 28.30 0.17 -14.35
CA ARG A 189 29.08 0.23 -15.59
C ARG A 189 29.79 1.58 -15.70
N PRO A 190 31.15 1.62 -15.60
CA PRO A 190 31.88 2.85 -15.87
C PRO A 190 31.62 3.27 -17.32
N ALA A 191 31.41 4.58 -17.53
CA ALA A 191 31.40 5.15 -18.87
C ALA A 191 32.73 4.76 -19.53
N ILE A 192 32.68 3.90 -20.56
CA ILE A 192 33.83 3.65 -21.41
C ILE A 192 34.13 4.98 -22.08
N ILE A 193 35.16 5.67 -21.59
CA ILE A 193 35.70 6.87 -22.21
C ILE A 193 36.27 6.41 -23.54
N ALA A 194 35.55 6.68 -24.61
CA ALA A 194 36.10 6.54 -25.98
C ALA A 194 37.10 7.66 -26.16
N HIS A 195 38.38 7.34 -25.96
CA HIS A 195 39.47 8.14 -26.50
C HIS A 195 39.59 7.80 -28.00
N HIS A 196 39.24 8.76 -28.82
CA HIS A 196 39.71 8.92 -30.17
C HIS A 196 40.52 10.19 -30.31
#